data_d5926954998a11c9aa57c3e95bbde012
#
_entry.id   d5926954998a11c9aa57c3e95bbde012
#
_cell.length_a   1.000
_cell.length_b   1.000
_cell.length_c   1.000
_cell.angle_alpha   90.00
_cell.angle_beta   90.00
_cell.angle_gamma   90.00
#
_symmetry.space_group_name_H-M   'P 1'
#
loop_
_entity.id
_entity.type
_entity.pdbx_description
1 polymer ?
#
loop_
_entity_poly.entity_id
_entity_poly.type
_entity_poly.pdbx_seq_one_letter_code
_entity_poly.pdbx_strand_id
1 'polypeptide(L)'
;MITDLPDIRSVQPDLEIPPLTEGQPWAGKRVRQTIPEYEGTDIHHILYLPTDWHPGKRYPVIVEYAGNEWQHKTLGDVCTGQVEDSKLGYGMSGGRGAIWVCMPYVNSIQQRNEVTWWGDTEATVSYCLDAVRQICQKWCGDATSVILVGFSRGAIACNYIGLHDDEIADLWLAFVAYSQYDGVREWPYPDSDRASALVRLQRLDGRAVFVCQEGSTDATRQYIESTGIDAPFTYQPIGFRNHNDAWILRPVPERRAVWAWLKYVLQTRPGQDHGE
;
A
#
# COMPACT_ATOMS: atom_id res chain seq x y z
N MET A 1 3.90 24.08 -12.87
CA MET A 1 2.93 23.87 -11.74
C MET A 1 2.19 22.56 -11.96
N ILE A 2 1.64 21.90 -10.94
CA ILE A 2 0.87 20.63 -11.09
C ILE A 2 -0.28 20.76 -12.12
N THR A 3 -0.89 21.93 -12.22
CA THR A 3 -1.97 22.22 -13.19
C THR A 3 -1.57 22.09 -14.65
N ASP A 4 -0.28 22.18 -14.97
CA ASP A 4 0.25 22.11 -16.35
C ASP A 4 0.52 20.65 -16.79
N LEU A 5 0.44 19.70 -15.84
CA LEU A 5 0.61 18.29 -16.16
C LEU A 5 -0.64 17.73 -16.90
N PRO A 6 -0.45 16.71 -17.74
CA PRO A 6 -1.56 16.06 -18.45
C PRO A 6 -2.54 15.40 -17.48
N ASP A 7 -3.76 15.23 -17.95
CA ASP A 7 -4.77 14.43 -17.25
C ASP A 7 -4.45 12.94 -17.43
N ILE A 8 -4.62 12.18 -16.37
CA ILE A 8 -4.38 10.72 -16.35
C ILE A 8 -5.21 9.97 -17.41
N ARG A 9 -6.38 10.49 -17.76
CA ARG A 9 -7.27 9.92 -18.78
C ARG A 9 -6.75 10.09 -20.21
N SER A 10 -5.70 10.90 -20.41
CA SER A 10 -5.01 11.01 -21.70
C SER A 10 -4.25 9.73 -22.11
N VAL A 11 -3.96 8.85 -21.14
CA VAL A 11 -3.32 7.54 -21.39
C VAL A 11 -4.30 6.43 -21.04
N GLN A 12 -4.60 5.56 -21.99
CA GLN A 12 -5.50 4.43 -21.74
C GLN A 12 -4.83 3.38 -20.84
N PRO A 13 -5.57 2.77 -19.90
CA PRO A 13 -5.04 1.65 -19.11
C PRO A 13 -4.82 0.43 -20.01
N ASP A 14 -3.79 -0.34 -19.73
CA ASP A 14 -3.50 -1.66 -20.31
C ASP A 14 -3.60 -2.78 -19.26
N LEU A 15 -3.88 -2.40 -17.99
CA LEU A 15 -4.23 -3.32 -16.92
C LEU A 15 -5.66 -3.03 -16.45
N GLU A 16 -6.41 -4.09 -16.22
CA GLU A 16 -7.76 -4.04 -15.66
C GLU A 16 -7.82 -4.88 -14.38
N ILE A 17 -8.31 -4.27 -13.30
CA ILE A 17 -8.46 -4.97 -12.02
C ILE A 17 -9.63 -5.97 -12.15
N PRO A 18 -9.41 -7.26 -11.83
CA PRO A 18 -10.49 -8.24 -11.86
C PRO A 18 -11.66 -7.83 -10.96
N PRO A 19 -12.90 -8.07 -11.38
CA PRO A 19 -14.07 -7.83 -10.55
C PRO A 19 -14.03 -8.70 -9.28
N LEU A 20 -14.71 -8.25 -8.24
CA LEU A 20 -14.95 -9.10 -7.07
C LEU A 20 -15.79 -10.31 -7.45
N THR A 21 -15.43 -11.45 -6.90
CA THR A 21 -16.14 -12.71 -7.09
C THR A 21 -16.47 -13.35 -5.76
N GLU A 22 -17.57 -14.08 -5.72
CA GLU A 22 -17.96 -14.90 -4.56
C GLU A 22 -17.09 -16.16 -4.43
N GLY A 23 -17.07 -16.72 -3.22
CA GLY A 23 -16.47 -18.02 -2.94
C GLY A 23 -15.04 -17.96 -2.42
N GLN A 24 -14.32 -19.06 -2.55
CA GLN A 24 -12.97 -19.20 -2.01
C GLN A 24 -11.93 -18.51 -2.89
N PRO A 25 -10.85 -17.96 -2.30
CA PRO A 25 -9.69 -17.45 -3.03
C PRO A 25 -9.12 -18.52 -3.98
N TRP A 26 -8.76 -18.10 -5.19
CA TRP A 26 -8.12 -18.94 -6.21
C TRP A 26 -7.32 -18.07 -7.18
N ALA A 27 -6.49 -18.72 -8.00
CA ALA A 27 -5.68 -18.04 -9.01
C ALA A 27 -6.52 -17.11 -9.90
N GLY A 28 -6.13 -15.84 -9.99
CA GLY A 28 -6.81 -14.79 -10.76
C GLY A 28 -8.10 -14.26 -10.14
N LYS A 29 -8.53 -14.77 -8.98
CA LYS A 29 -9.74 -14.29 -8.29
C LYS A 29 -9.43 -13.21 -7.26
N ARG A 30 -10.35 -12.27 -7.17
CA ARG A 30 -10.41 -11.21 -6.18
C ARG A 30 -11.65 -11.42 -5.31
N VAL A 31 -11.47 -11.63 -4.02
CA VAL A 31 -12.54 -12.05 -3.11
C VAL A 31 -12.52 -11.28 -1.80
N ARG A 32 -13.68 -11.07 -1.21
CA ARG A 32 -13.85 -10.55 0.16
C ARG A 32 -13.48 -11.63 1.16
N GLN A 33 -12.64 -11.28 2.13
CA GLN A 33 -12.25 -12.15 3.24
C GLN A 33 -12.27 -11.35 4.54
N THR A 34 -12.35 -12.06 5.66
CA THR A 34 -12.14 -11.49 6.99
C THR A 34 -11.33 -12.46 7.86
N ILE A 35 -10.89 -12.00 9.02
CA ILE A 35 -10.28 -12.87 10.02
C ILE A 35 -11.35 -13.36 11.01
N PRO A 36 -11.13 -14.50 11.72
CA PRO A 36 -12.16 -15.13 12.58
C PRO A 36 -12.75 -14.19 13.63
N GLU A 37 -11.94 -13.27 14.17
CA GLU A 37 -12.39 -12.30 15.18
C GLU A 37 -13.51 -11.38 14.69
N TYR A 38 -13.55 -11.12 13.38
CA TYR A 38 -14.51 -10.20 12.75
C TYR A 38 -15.55 -10.90 11.88
N GLU A 39 -15.68 -12.24 12.00
CA GLU A 39 -16.76 -12.97 11.34
C GLU A 39 -18.14 -12.47 11.81
N GLY A 40 -19.04 -12.26 10.85
CA GLY A 40 -20.38 -11.71 11.12
C GLY A 40 -20.45 -10.18 11.22
N THR A 41 -19.33 -9.47 11.01
CA THR A 41 -19.27 -8.00 10.89
C THR A 41 -19.08 -7.57 9.44
N ASP A 42 -19.10 -6.24 9.19
CA ASP A 42 -18.74 -5.66 7.90
C ASP A 42 -17.24 -5.35 7.76
N ILE A 43 -16.40 -5.72 8.75
CA ILE A 43 -14.95 -5.57 8.68
C ILE A 43 -14.37 -6.68 7.81
N HIS A 44 -13.67 -6.27 6.74
CA HIS A 44 -13.13 -7.21 5.76
C HIS A 44 -11.96 -6.61 4.97
N HIS A 45 -11.15 -7.48 4.43
CA HIS A 45 -10.14 -7.16 3.42
C HIS A 45 -10.50 -7.77 2.06
N ILE A 46 -9.87 -7.27 1.01
CA ILE A 46 -9.97 -7.87 -0.32
C ILE A 46 -8.67 -8.60 -0.62
N LEU A 47 -8.78 -9.90 -0.90
CA LEU A 47 -7.65 -10.75 -1.25
C LEU A 47 -7.67 -11.09 -2.73
N TYR A 48 -6.53 -10.92 -3.40
CA TYR A 48 -6.28 -11.35 -4.77
C TYR A 48 -5.13 -12.34 -4.81
N LEU A 49 -5.36 -13.52 -5.36
CA LEU A 49 -4.29 -14.47 -5.69
C LEU A 49 -3.87 -14.30 -7.15
N PRO A 50 -2.56 -14.19 -7.45
CA PRO A 50 -2.10 -13.90 -8.81
C PRO A 50 -2.52 -15.02 -9.80
N THR A 51 -2.60 -14.68 -11.08
CA THR A 51 -3.05 -15.63 -12.12
C THR A 51 -2.16 -16.87 -12.23
N ASP A 52 -0.90 -16.77 -11.79
CA ASP A 52 0.07 -17.87 -11.73
C ASP A 52 0.15 -18.53 -10.34
N TRP A 53 -0.82 -18.24 -9.45
CA TRP A 53 -0.86 -18.85 -8.13
C TRP A 53 -1.13 -20.35 -8.22
N HIS A 54 -0.34 -21.13 -7.48
CA HIS A 54 -0.59 -22.55 -7.25
C HIS A 54 -0.05 -22.97 -5.87
N PRO A 55 -0.61 -23.99 -5.24
CA PRO A 55 -0.08 -24.54 -3.99
C PRO A 55 1.38 -24.98 -4.13
N GLY A 56 2.17 -24.76 -3.08
CA GLY A 56 3.58 -25.18 -3.03
C GLY A 56 4.60 -24.16 -3.52
N LYS A 57 4.17 -23.06 -4.16
CA LYS A 57 5.04 -21.92 -4.46
C LYS A 57 4.76 -20.78 -3.49
N ARG A 58 5.82 -20.15 -2.94
CA ARG A 58 5.68 -18.95 -2.10
C ARG A 58 5.62 -17.70 -2.98
N TYR A 59 4.78 -16.75 -2.55
CA TYR A 59 4.56 -15.49 -3.27
C TYR A 59 4.80 -14.30 -2.34
N PRO A 60 5.53 -13.27 -2.76
CA PRO A 60 5.52 -11.98 -2.07
C PRO A 60 4.08 -11.51 -1.81
N VAL A 61 3.89 -10.79 -0.72
CA VAL A 61 2.59 -10.22 -0.35
C VAL A 61 2.66 -8.71 -0.44
N ILE A 62 1.79 -8.11 -1.24
CA ILE A 62 1.62 -6.66 -1.31
C ILE A 62 0.38 -6.31 -0.50
N VAL A 63 0.59 -5.66 0.63
CA VAL A 63 -0.45 -5.14 1.52
C VAL A 63 -0.72 -3.70 1.14
N GLU A 64 -1.98 -3.35 0.85
CA GLU A 64 -2.36 -2.01 0.43
C GLU A 64 -3.37 -1.39 1.38
N TYR A 65 -3.15 -0.12 1.73
CA TYR A 65 -4.12 0.72 2.41
C TYR A 65 -4.67 1.80 1.48
N ALA A 66 -6.00 1.94 1.48
CA ALA A 66 -6.73 2.91 0.65
C ALA A 66 -6.53 4.36 1.11
N GLY A 67 -6.77 5.32 0.22
CA GLY A 67 -6.90 6.75 0.52
C GLY A 67 -8.14 7.06 1.36
N ASN A 68 -8.29 8.33 1.78
CA ASN A 68 -9.55 8.81 2.35
C ASN A 68 -10.66 8.83 1.29
N GLU A 69 -11.91 8.68 1.73
CA GLU A 69 -13.04 9.07 0.91
C GLU A 69 -12.90 10.56 0.51
N TRP A 70 -12.90 10.81 -0.79
CA TRP A 70 -12.66 12.14 -1.33
C TRP A 70 -13.07 12.27 -2.80
N GLN A 71 -13.51 13.45 -3.21
CA GLN A 71 -13.85 13.77 -4.58
C GLN A 71 -13.29 15.14 -4.99
N HIS A 72 -12.57 15.18 -6.11
CA HIS A 72 -12.11 16.43 -6.71
C HIS A 72 -13.17 17.00 -7.65
N LYS A 73 -13.72 18.17 -7.29
CA LYS A 73 -14.87 18.77 -8.01
C LYS A 73 -14.57 19.13 -9.46
N THR A 74 -13.34 19.54 -9.79
CA THR A 74 -12.98 20.01 -11.15
C THR A 74 -12.31 18.93 -11.99
N LEU A 75 -11.50 18.06 -11.41
CA LEU A 75 -10.80 17.00 -12.15
C LEU A 75 -11.60 15.71 -12.22
N GLY A 76 -12.64 15.55 -11.40
CA GLY A 76 -13.46 14.35 -11.36
C GLY A 76 -12.74 13.11 -10.80
N ASP A 77 -11.65 13.32 -10.06
CA ASP A 77 -10.98 12.23 -9.35
C ASP A 77 -11.82 11.85 -8.13
N VAL A 78 -11.97 10.56 -7.90
CA VAL A 78 -12.73 10.00 -6.78
C VAL A 78 -11.88 8.96 -6.10
N CYS A 79 -11.81 9.04 -4.77
CA CYS A 79 -11.36 7.96 -3.89
C CYS A 79 -12.53 7.64 -2.95
N THR A 80 -12.96 6.40 -2.91
CA THR A 80 -14.11 5.99 -2.09
C THR A 80 -13.73 5.67 -0.64
N GLY A 81 -12.44 5.55 -0.37
CA GLY A 81 -11.94 5.06 0.92
C GLY A 81 -12.12 3.56 1.13
N GLN A 82 -12.77 2.88 0.19
CA GLN A 82 -13.09 1.45 0.26
C GLN A 82 -11.89 0.59 -0.17
N VAL A 83 -11.75 -0.57 0.46
CA VAL A 83 -10.74 -1.58 0.10
C VAL A 83 -10.94 -2.16 -1.30
N GLU A 84 -12.18 -2.14 -1.79
CA GLU A 84 -12.58 -2.60 -3.10
C GLU A 84 -12.00 -1.79 -4.26
N ASP A 85 -11.71 -0.50 -4.02
CA ASP A 85 -11.31 0.43 -5.08
C ASP A 85 -9.80 0.69 -5.14
N SER A 86 -9.03 0.04 -4.30
CA SER A 86 -7.56 0.08 -4.32
C SER A 86 -6.97 -0.48 -5.61
N LYS A 87 -5.79 0.01 -6.04
CA LYS A 87 -5.22 -0.30 -7.36
C LYS A 87 -3.72 -0.53 -7.37
N LEU A 88 -3.00 0.03 -6.37
CA LEU A 88 -1.53 0.06 -6.42
C LEU A 88 -0.93 -1.33 -6.47
N GLY A 89 -1.32 -2.22 -5.55
CA GLY A 89 -0.74 -3.55 -5.46
C GLY A 89 -1.00 -4.40 -6.69
N TYR A 90 -2.20 -4.28 -7.30
CA TYR A 90 -2.48 -4.94 -8.57
C TYR A 90 -1.61 -4.40 -9.71
N GLY A 91 -1.54 -3.07 -9.83
CA GLY A 91 -0.71 -2.44 -10.86
C GLY A 91 0.79 -2.69 -10.68
N MET A 92 1.26 -2.80 -9.43
CA MET A 92 2.66 -3.14 -9.11
C MET A 92 3.04 -4.57 -9.50
N SER A 93 2.12 -5.52 -9.41
CA SER A 93 2.35 -6.92 -9.78
C SER A 93 1.94 -7.25 -11.23
N GLY A 94 1.12 -6.40 -11.85
CA GLY A 94 0.46 -6.72 -13.11
C GLY A 94 -0.44 -7.96 -13.01
N GLY A 95 -0.93 -8.25 -11.81
CA GLY A 95 -1.79 -9.41 -11.51
C GLY A 95 -1.05 -10.76 -11.49
N ARG A 96 0.29 -10.76 -11.43
CA ARG A 96 1.13 -11.98 -11.45
C ARG A 96 2.23 -11.91 -10.40
N GLY A 97 2.67 -13.07 -9.93
CA GLY A 97 3.89 -13.21 -9.14
C GLY A 97 3.84 -12.67 -7.70
N ALA A 98 2.76 -12.01 -7.28
CA ALA A 98 2.57 -11.55 -5.93
C ALA A 98 1.08 -11.65 -5.52
N ILE A 99 0.84 -12.00 -4.27
CA ILE A 99 -0.48 -11.90 -3.64
C ILE A 99 -0.73 -10.41 -3.34
N TRP A 100 -1.94 -9.93 -3.58
CA TRP A 100 -2.34 -8.57 -3.25
C TRP A 100 -3.50 -8.59 -2.25
N VAL A 101 -3.38 -7.82 -1.20
CA VAL A 101 -4.42 -7.68 -0.19
C VAL A 101 -4.65 -6.20 0.15
N CYS A 102 -5.92 -5.76 0.11
CA CYS A 102 -6.33 -4.42 0.52
C CYS A 102 -6.90 -4.50 1.93
N MET A 103 -6.16 -3.94 2.90
CA MET A 103 -6.49 -4.00 4.32
C MET A 103 -7.50 -2.94 4.72
N PRO A 104 -8.41 -3.24 5.66
CA PRO A 104 -9.31 -2.25 6.23
C PRO A 104 -8.58 -1.35 7.22
N TYR A 105 -9.15 -0.16 7.43
CA TYR A 105 -9.05 0.53 8.69
C TYR A 105 -10.25 0.12 9.52
N VAL A 106 -10.02 -0.39 10.70
CA VAL A 106 -11.07 -0.99 11.54
C VAL A 106 -11.85 0.09 12.28
N ASN A 107 -13.17 0.11 12.14
CA ASN A 107 -14.05 0.83 13.04
C ASN A 107 -14.70 -0.14 14.02
N SER A 108 -14.09 -0.29 15.20
CA SER A 108 -14.53 -1.26 16.22
C SER A 108 -15.91 -0.95 16.79
N ILE A 109 -16.33 0.33 16.80
CA ILE A 109 -17.64 0.74 17.31
C ILE A 109 -18.74 0.41 16.31
N GLN A 110 -18.52 0.72 15.04
CA GLN A 110 -19.53 0.51 13.98
C GLN A 110 -19.42 -0.86 13.32
N GLN A 111 -18.42 -1.67 13.69
CA GLN A 111 -18.16 -3.01 13.17
C GLN A 111 -18.07 -3.07 11.64
N ARG A 112 -17.38 -2.08 11.05
CA ARG A 112 -17.20 -1.92 9.60
C ARG A 112 -15.84 -1.34 9.26
N ASN A 113 -15.49 -1.34 7.98
CA ASN A 113 -14.32 -0.63 7.47
C ASN A 113 -14.54 0.89 7.57
N GLU A 114 -13.50 1.61 8.04
CA GLU A 114 -13.49 3.06 8.07
C GLU A 114 -13.00 3.64 6.74
N VAL A 115 -13.72 4.60 6.19
CA VAL A 115 -13.40 5.20 4.88
C VAL A 115 -12.65 6.53 4.98
N THR A 116 -12.59 7.11 6.19
CA THR A 116 -11.90 8.39 6.44
C THR A 116 -11.06 8.28 7.70
N TRP A 117 -9.77 8.61 7.61
CA TRP A 117 -8.74 8.43 8.65
C TRP A 117 -8.68 6.99 9.18
N TRP A 118 -8.47 6.79 10.49
CA TRP A 118 -7.92 5.55 11.02
C TRP A 118 -8.94 4.60 11.67
N GLY A 119 -10.10 5.15 12.14
CA GLY A 119 -10.96 4.38 13.02
C GLY A 119 -10.24 4.02 14.33
N ASP A 120 -10.16 2.74 14.64
CA ASP A 120 -9.41 2.19 15.77
C ASP A 120 -8.04 1.71 15.29
N THR A 121 -6.99 2.46 15.66
CA THR A 121 -5.62 2.22 15.19
C THR A 121 -5.08 0.88 15.68
N GLU A 122 -5.27 0.55 16.97
CA GLU A 122 -4.80 -0.70 17.57
C GLU A 122 -5.48 -1.92 16.91
N ALA A 123 -6.80 -1.84 16.74
CA ALA A 123 -7.54 -2.89 16.05
C ALA A 123 -7.14 -3.02 14.58
N THR A 124 -6.78 -1.92 13.91
CA THR A 124 -6.27 -1.93 12.53
C THR A 124 -4.92 -2.62 12.44
N VAL A 125 -4.00 -2.34 13.37
CA VAL A 125 -2.68 -2.99 13.47
C VAL A 125 -2.85 -4.49 13.71
N SER A 126 -3.63 -4.88 14.74
CA SER A 126 -3.88 -6.29 15.08
C SER A 126 -4.52 -7.05 13.91
N TYR A 127 -5.53 -6.44 13.25
CA TYR A 127 -6.15 -7.03 12.06
C TYR A 127 -5.14 -7.30 10.95
N CYS A 128 -4.25 -6.36 10.69
CA CYS A 128 -3.23 -6.48 9.65
C CYS A 128 -2.27 -7.64 9.93
N LEU A 129 -1.74 -7.72 11.15
CA LEU A 129 -0.85 -8.80 11.59
C LEU A 129 -1.49 -10.18 11.41
N ASP A 130 -2.74 -10.33 11.87
CA ASP A 130 -3.45 -11.61 11.80
C ASP A 130 -3.85 -11.99 10.37
N ALA A 131 -4.29 -11.03 9.56
CA ALA A 131 -4.62 -11.25 8.17
C ALA A 131 -3.39 -11.67 7.36
N VAL A 132 -2.25 -10.97 7.50
CA VAL A 132 -1.01 -11.37 6.81
C VAL A 132 -0.52 -12.74 7.26
N ARG A 133 -0.56 -13.03 8.57
CA ARG A 133 -0.24 -14.35 9.10
C ARG A 133 -1.10 -15.45 8.44
N GLN A 134 -2.42 -15.24 8.34
CA GLN A 134 -3.32 -16.19 7.68
C GLN A 134 -3.04 -16.33 6.18
N ILE A 135 -2.76 -15.22 5.47
CA ILE A 135 -2.41 -15.25 4.05
C ILE A 135 -1.15 -16.08 3.81
N CYS A 136 -0.12 -15.90 4.66
CA CYS A 136 1.12 -16.67 4.57
C CYS A 136 0.90 -18.16 4.85
N GLN A 137 0.04 -18.50 5.80
CA GLN A 137 -0.24 -19.89 6.17
C GLN A 137 -1.17 -20.61 5.16
N LYS A 138 -2.24 -19.95 4.73
CA LYS A 138 -3.32 -20.58 3.92
C LYS A 138 -3.09 -20.43 2.42
N TRP A 139 -2.49 -19.32 1.97
CA TRP A 139 -2.43 -18.94 0.57
C TRP A 139 -1.00 -18.83 0.03
N CYS A 140 -0.05 -19.44 0.72
CA CYS A 140 1.35 -19.48 0.29
C CYS A 140 2.02 -18.10 0.19
N GLY A 141 1.64 -17.13 1.02
CA GLY A 141 2.37 -15.88 1.17
C GLY A 141 3.78 -16.14 1.74
N ASP A 142 4.75 -15.37 1.30
CA ASP A 142 6.11 -15.37 1.82
C ASP A 142 6.23 -14.31 2.91
N ALA A 143 6.26 -14.74 4.17
CA ALA A 143 6.35 -13.85 5.34
C ALA A 143 7.64 -13.01 5.38
N THR A 144 8.67 -13.39 4.60
CA THR A 144 9.91 -12.60 4.48
C THR A 144 9.89 -11.61 3.31
N SER A 145 8.77 -11.52 2.59
CA SER A 145 8.60 -10.71 1.38
C SER A 145 7.25 -9.97 1.40
N VAL A 146 6.97 -9.29 2.50
CA VAL A 146 5.74 -8.50 2.68
C VAL A 146 6.06 -7.03 2.43
N ILE A 147 5.37 -6.40 1.48
CA ILE A 147 5.57 -5.01 1.08
C ILE A 147 4.31 -4.20 1.43
N LEU A 148 4.46 -3.11 2.15
CA LEU A 148 3.37 -2.20 2.48
C LEU A 148 3.28 -1.08 1.45
N VAL A 149 2.09 -0.87 0.91
CA VAL A 149 1.86 0.19 -0.08
C VAL A 149 0.61 1.00 0.27
N GLY A 150 0.56 2.26 -0.14
CA GLY A 150 -0.63 3.06 0.08
C GLY A 150 -0.71 4.31 -0.75
N PHE A 151 -1.95 4.72 -1.01
CA PHE A 151 -2.30 5.94 -1.71
C PHE A 151 -2.88 6.97 -0.75
N SER A 152 -2.46 8.25 -0.85
CA SER A 152 -3.03 9.35 -0.07
C SER A 152 -2.95 9.07 1.45
N ARG A 153 -4.10 8.90 2.15
CA ARG A 153 -4.13 8.40 3.54
C ARG A 153 -3.32 7.11 3.69
N GLY A 154 -3.44 6.18 2.74
CA GLY A 154 -2.69 4.92 2.73
C GLY A 154 -1.17 5.12 2.69
N ALA A 155 -0.70 6.17 2.01
CA ALA A 155 0.72 6.52 2.02
C ALA A 155 1.20 7.01 3.41
N ILE A 156 0.35 7.74 4.13
CA ILE A 156 0.60 8.09 5.53
C ILE A 156 0.54 6.83 6.40
N ALA A 157 -0.40 5.92 6.11
CA ALA A 157 -0.55 4.65 6.84
C ALA A 157 0.69 3.75 6.73
N CYS A 158 1.52 3.89 5.67
CA CYS A 158 2.79 3.17 5.61
C CYS A 158 3.65 3.40 6.87
N ASN A 159 3.61 4.60 7.44
CA ASN A 159 4.29 4.90 8.69
C ASN A 159 3.34 4.85 9.89
N TYR A 160 2.16 5.51 9.80
CA TYR A 160 1.24 5.65 10.93
C TYR A 160 0.71 4.31 11.44
N ILE A 161 0.39 3.40 10.54
CA ILE A 161 -0.03 2.02 10.85
C ILE A 161 1.16 1.07 10.75
N GLY A 162 1.90 1.10 9.63
CA GLY A 162 2.96 0.13 9.35
C GLY A 162 4.20 0.25 10.23
N LEU A 163 4.45 1.40 10.86
CA LEU A 163 5.52 1.64 11.82
C LEU A 163 4.95 2.03 13.20
N HIS A 164 3.72 1.61 13.50
CA HIS A 164 3.03 1.96 14.75
C HIS A 164 3.79 1.50 15.98
N ASP A 165 4.18 0.25 16.00
CA ASP A 165 5.01 -0.38 17.02
C ASP A 165 6.04 -1.33 16.39
N ASP A 166 6.83 -1.98 17.21
CA ASP A 166 7.92 -2.84 16.75
C ASP A 166 7.39 -4.13 16.11
N GLU A 167 6.26 -4.69 16.59
CA GLU A 167 5.70 -5.94 16.09
C GLU A 167 5.24 -5.79 14.63
N ILE A 168 4.45 -4.75 14.34
CA ILE A 168 4.01 -4.54 12.95
C ILE A 168 5.14 -4.01 12.07
N ALA A 169 6.08 -3.23 12.63
CA ALA A 169 7.23 -2.75 11.88
C ALA A 169 8.09 -3.91 11.35
N ASP A 170 8.26 -4.98 12.11
CA ASP A 170 9.05 -6.16 11.72
C ASP A 170 8.41 -6.99 10.60
N LEU A 171 7.14 -6.72 10.28
CA LEU A 171 6.44 -7.43 9.21
C LEU A 171 6.97 -7.09 7.80
N TRP A 172 7.50 -5.88 7.60
CA TRP A 172 7.71 -5.32 6.28
C TRP A 172 9.12 -5.53 5.74
N LEU A 173 9.21 -5.92 4.47
CA LEU A 173 10.45 -5.87 3.70
C LEU A 173 10.72 -4.46 3.15
N ALA A 174 9.69 -3.75 2.70
CA ALA A 174 9.80 -2.45 2.05
C ALA A 174 8.46 -1.72 1.99
N PHE A 175 8.49 -0.44 1.57
CA PHE A 175 7.33 0.45 1.55
C PHE A 175 7.18 1.18 0.22
N VAL A 176 5.92 1.43 -0.20
CA VAL A 176 5.60 2.33 -1.33
C VAL A 176 4.56 3.35 -0.88
N ALA A 177 4.95 4.62 -0.81
CA ALA A 177 4.07 5.72 -0.41
C ALA A 177 3.75 6.61 -1.61
N TYR A 178 2.48 6.65 -2.03
CA TYR A 178 2.03 7.49 -3.14
C TYR A 178 1.19 8.66 -2.66
N SER A 179 1.59 9.85 -3.08
CA SER A 179 0.90 11.14 -2.96
C SER A 179 1.06 11.89 -1.65
N GLN A 180 1.27 11.21 -0.53
CA GLN A 180 1.52 11.81 0.79
C GLN A 180 2.69 11.09 1.48
N TYR A 181 3.14 11.68 2.60
CA TYR A 181 4.09 11.02 3.50
C TYR A 181 3.90 11.54 4.92
N ASP A 182 3.97 10.64 5.91
CA ASP A 182 3.79 10.97 7.33
C ASP A 182 4.88 11.96 7.80
N GLY A 183 4.48 13.00 8.55
CA GLY A 183 5.37 14.03 9.08
C GLY A 183 5.74 15.17 8.10
N VAL A 184 5.38 15.08 6.81
CA VAL A 184 5.58 16.19 5.85
C VAL A 184 4.69 17.38 6.20
N ARG A 185 3.47 17.10 6.61
CA ARG A 185 2.53 18.09 7.14
C ARG A 185 1.62 17.48 8.20
N GLU A 186 1.04 18.31 9.07
CA GLU A 186 0.05 17.91 10.06
C GLU A 186 -1.33 17.75 9.46
N TRP A 187 -2.11 16.83 10.04
CA TRP A 187 -3.45 16.46 9.63
C TRP A 187 -4.39 16.43 10.84
N PRO A 188 -5.73 16.44 10.68
CA PRO A 188 -6.66 16.50 11.79
C PRO A 188 -6.87 15.14 12.48
N TYR A 189 -5.80 14.48 12.89
CA TYR A 189 -5.84 13.25 13.69
C TYR A 189 -4.72 13.29 14.76
N PRO A 190 -4.84 12.54 15.87
CA PRO A 190 -3.83 12.49 16.91
C PRO A 190 -2.45 12.07 16.39
N ASP A 191 -1.38 12.61 16.97
CA ASP A 191 0.01 12.27 16.67
C ASP A 191 0.39 12.46 15.18
N SER A 192 -0.31 13.37 14.48
CA SER A 192 0.01 13.76 13.09
C SER A 192 1.18 14.73 13.00
N ASP A 193 1.66 15.22 14.13
CA ASP A 193 2.77 16.16 14.20
C ASP A 193 4.09 15.51 13.80
N ARG A 194 5.06 16.38 13.47
CA ARG A 194 6.37 15.97 12.96
C ARG A 194 7.19 15.16 13.96
N ALA A 195 7.06 15.45 15.26
CA ALA A 195 7.83 14.75 16.30
C ALA A 195 7.33 13.30 16.45
N SER A 196 6.02 13.12 16.50
CA SER A 196 5.37 11.80 16.54
C SER A 196 5.67 10.97 15.27
N ALA A 197 5.62 11.60 14.09
CA ALA A 197 5.99 10.96 12.83
C ALA A 197 7.46 10.52 12.81
N LEU A 198 8.37 11.30 13.39
CA LEU A 198 9.78 10.95 13.49
C LEU A 198 10.02 9.72 14.39
N VAL A 199 9.27 9.59 15.49
CA VAL A 199 9.33 8.40 16.36
C VAL A 199 8.94 7.14 15.59
N ARG A 200 7.89 7.19 14.78
CA ARG A 200 7.50 6.08 13.91
C ARG A 200 8.57 5.79 12.85
N LEU A 201 9.06 6.84 12.20
CA LEU A 201 10.06 6.73 11.13
C LEU A 201 11.37 6.07 11.59
N GLN A 202 11.76 6.18 12.87
CA GLN A 202 12.93 5.49 13.42
C GLN A 202 12.83 3.96 13.29
N ARG A 203 11.61 3.41 13.29
CA ARG A 203 11.36 1.98 13.09
C ARG A 203 11.51 1.52 11.63
N LEU A 204 11.84 2.43 10.71
CA LEU A 204 12.11 2.05 9.32
C LEU A 204 13.32 1.12 9.19
N ASP A 205 14.31 1.28 10.06
CA ASP A 205 15.46 0.38 10.24
C ASP A 205 16.14 -0.02 8.91
N GLY A 206 16.52 0.97 8.09
CA GLY A 206 17.21 0.77 6.82
C GLY A 206 16.40 0.15 5.70
N ARG A 207 15.09 -0.09 5.87
CA ARG A 207 14.24 -0.69 4.83
C ARG A 207 13.99 0.28 3.67
N ALA A 208 13.89 -0.30 2.46
CA ALA A 208 13.72 0.47 1.23
C ALA A 208 12.32 1.12 1.15
N VAL A 209 12.30 2.39 0.74
CA VAL A 209 11.06 3.15 0.53
C VAL A 209 11.02 3.71 -0.88
N PHE A 210 9.92 3.47 -1.60
CA PHE A 210 9.60 4.14 -2.86
C PHE A 210 8.56 5.23 -2.61
N VAL A 211 8.96 6.48 -2.76
CA VAL A 211 8.07 7.63 -2.64
C VAL A 211 7.70 8.12 -4.04
N CYS A 212 6.41 8.20 -4.33
CA CYS A 212 5.93 8.83 -5.55
C CYS A 212 4.82 9.84 -5.23
N GLN A 213 4.82 10.97 -5.98
CA GLN A 213 3.87 12.06 -5.78
C GLN A 213 3.59 12.77 -7.09
N GLU A 214 2.42 13.38 -7.20
CA GLU A 214 2.03 14.18 -8.35
C GLU A 214 3.00 15.35 -8.53
N GLY A 215 3.63 15.43 -9.67
CA GLY A 215 4.50 16.53 -10.11
C GLY A 215 5.85 16.60 -9.42
N SER A 216 5.95 16.54 -8.10
CA SER A 216 7.22 16.64 -7.36
C SER A 216 7.20 15.86 -6.05
N THR A 217 8.34 15.27 -5.71
CA THR A 217 8.63 14.61 -4.42
C THR A 217 9.50 15.47 -3.50
N ASP A 218 9.78 16.73 -3.86
CA ASP A 218 10.77 17.56 -3.19
C ASP A 218 10.45 17.83 -1.73
N ALA A 219 9.16 18.06 -1.39
CA ALA A 219 8.76 18.30 0.00
C ALA A 219 9.05 17.08 0.90
N THR A 220 8.75 15.89 0.40
CA THR A 220 9.04 14.64 1.13
C THR A 220 10.55 14.39 1.21
N ARG A 221 11.28 14.62 0.12
CA ARG A 221 12.76 14.50 0.12
C ARG A 221 13.40 15.43 1.15
N GLN A 222 13.04 16.71 1.16
CA GLN A 222 13.55 17.69 2.12
C GLN A 222 13.21 17.30 3.57
N TYR A 223 12.00 16.78 3.80
CA TYR A 223 11.61 16.26 5.11
C TYR A 223 12.54 15.12 5.52
N ILE A 224 12.68 14.08 4.73
CA ILE A 224 13.51 12.90 5.03
C ILE A 224 14.98 13.31 5.27
N GLU A 225 15.56 14.12 4.39
CA GLU A 225 16.93 14.62 4.56
C GLU A 225 17.11 15.37 5.88
N SER A 226 16.10 16.11 6.34
CA SER A 226 16.13 16.83 7.61
C SER A 226 16.02 15.93 8.85
N THR A 227 15.59 14.67 8.71
CA THR A 227 15.45 13.72 9.83
C THR A 227 16.74 12.99 10.17
N GLY A 228 17.69 12.90 9.22
CA GLY A 228 18.89 12.10 9.37
C GLY A 228 18.68 10.58 9.35
N ILE A 229 17.51 10.11 8.96
CA ILE A 229 17.22 8.68 8.82
C ILE A 229 18.05 8.08 7.69
N ASP A 230 18.77 7.01 7.99
CA ASP A 230 19.58 6.26 7.03
C ASP A 230 18.74 5.08 6.49
N ALA A 231 18.16 5.27 5.29
CA ALA A 231 17.40 4.26 4.56
C ALA A 231 17.43 4.56 3.06
N PRO A 232 17.33 3.53 2.20
CA PRO A 232 17.35 3.72 0.74
C PRO A 232 15.99 4.23 0.23
N PHE A 233 15.86 5.55 0.10
CA PHE A 233 14.71 6.22 -0.50
C PHE A 233 14.86 6.34 -2.02
N THR A 234 13.86 5.91 -2.76
CA THR A 234 13.69 6.19 -4.19
C THR A 234 12.56 7.19 -4.37
N TYR A 235 12.79 8.27 -5.11
CA TYR A 235 11.82 9.34 -5.34
C TYR A 235 11.43 9.39 -6.81
N GLN A 236 10.13 9.24 -7.09
CA GLN A 236 9.58 9.21 -8.44
C GLN A 236 8.41 10.19 -8.57
N PRO A 237 8.61 11.36 -9.19
CA PRO A 237 7.48 12.20 -9.57
C PRO A 237 6.53 11.48 -10.55
N ILE A 238 5.23 11.66 -10.35
CA ILE A 238 4.20 11.16 -11.25
C ILE A 238 3.79 12.27 -12.21
N GLY A 239 3.88 12.00 -13.50
CA GLY A 239 3.69 12.97 -14.59
C GLY A 239 2.22 13.33 -14.89
N PHE A 240 1.30 13.19 -13.91
CA PHE A 240 -0.11 13.54 -14.05
C PHE A 240 -0.55 14.53 -12.97
N ARG A 241 -1.53 15.40 -13.30
CA ARG A 241 -2.11 16.37 -12.37
C ARG A 241 -3.12 15.78 -11.39
N ASN A 242 -3.56 14.54 -11.64
CA ASN A 242 -4.65 13.89 -10.92
C ASN A 242 -4.16 13.30 -9.60
N HIS A 243 -4.88 13.56 -8.52
CA HIS A 243 -4.75 12.85 -7.25
C HIS A 243 -5.47 11.50 -7.35
N ASN A 244 -4.85 10.54 -8.02
CA ASN A 244 -5.48 9.28 -8.40
C ASN A 244 -4.44 8.19 -8.62
N ASP A 245 -4.61 7.04 -7.97
CA ASP A 245 -3.71 5.90 -8.04
C ASP A 245 -3.82 5.10 -9.35
N ALA A 246 -4.81 5.38 -10.21
CA ALA A 246 -5.01 4.66 -11.47
C ALA A 246 -3.91 4.87 -12.52
N TRP A 247 -2.89 5.71 -12.28
CA TRP A 247 -1.70 5.79 -13.13
C TRP A 247 -0.96 4.45 -13.19
N ILE A 248 -0.98 3.68 -12.10
CA ILE A 248 -0.32 2.38 -12.01
C ILE A 248 -0.91 1.33 -12.97
N LEU A 249 -2.13 1.55 -13.45
CA LEU A 249 -2.80 0.67 -14.42
C LEU A 249 -2.47 1.02 -15.88
N ARG A 250 -1.59 2.01 -16.12
CA ARG A 250 -1.27 2.56 -17.44
C ARG A 250 0.16 2.23 -17.87
N PRO A 251 0.45 2.11 -19.18
CA PRO A 251 1.80 1.79 -19.69
C PRO A 251 2.74 3.01 -19.65
N VAL A 252 2.95 3.55 -18.44
CA VAL A 252 3.74 4.76 -18.20
C VAL A 252 5.14 4.45 -17.65
N PRO A 253 6.12 5.37 -17.84
CA PRO A 253 7.48 5.19 -17.31
C PRO A 253 7.51 4.95 -15.80
N GLU A 254 6.68 5.66 -15.05
CA GLU A 254 6.60 5.58 -13.59
C GLU A 254 6.20 4.17 -13.11
N ARG A 255 5.24 3.51 -13.79
CA ARG A 255 4.92 2.11 -13.50
C ARG A 255 6.11 1.18 -13.74
N ARG A 256 6.86 1.40 -14.82
CA ARG A 256 8.08 0.62 -15.08
C ARG A 256 9.15 0.83 -14.01
N ALA A 257 9.26 2.06 -13.49
CA ALA A 257 10.17 2.36 -12.38
C ALA A 257 9.78 1.60 -11.11
N VAL A 258 8.49 1.57 -10.76
CA VAL A 258 7.99 0.78 -9.62
C VAL A 258 8.26 -0.73 -9.83
N TRP A 259 8.03 -1.26 -11.03
CA TRP A 259 8.30 -2.68 -11.32
C TRP A 259 9.79 -3.03 -11.19
N ALA A 260 10.67 -2.16 -11.69
CA ALA A 260 12.12 -2.35 -11.58
C ALA A 260 12.57 -2.30 -10.11
N TRP A 261 12.04 -1.34 -9.34
CA TRP A 261 12.32 -1.21 -7.92
C TRP A 261 11.82 -2.42 -7.11
N LEU A 262 10.58 -2.85 -7.33
CA LEU A 262 10.00 -4.02 -6.66
C LEU A 262 10.83 -5.28 -6.93
N LYS A 263 11.21 -5.50 -8.20
CA LYS A 263 12.08 -6.61 -8.58
C LYS A 263 13.43 -6.55 -7.85
N TYR A 264 14.04 -5.38 -7.79
CA TYR A 264 15.32 -5.17 -7.09
C TYR A 264 15.20 -5.51 -5.60
N VAL A 265 14.20 -4.95 -4.90
CA VAL A 265 13.97 -5.19 -3.47
C VAL A 265 13.75 -6.69 -3.17
N LEU A 266 12.96 -7.38 -4.00
CA LEU A 266 12.71 -8.81 -3.84
C LEU A 266 13.96 -9.67 -4.09
N GLN A 267 14.91 -9.22 -4.91
CA GLN A 267 16.16 -9.93 -5.21
C GLN A 267 17.27 -9.65 -4.18
N THR A 268 17.27 -8.47 -3.55
CA THR A 268 18.33 -8.04 -2.61
C THR A 268 17.97 -8.25 -1.14
N ARG A 269 16.86 -8.97 -0.86
CA ARG A 269 16.42 -9.23 0.51
C ARG A 269 17.48 -9.99 1.32
N PRO A 270 17.63 -9.73 2.63
CA PRO A 270 18.52 -10.47 3.50
C PRO A 270 18.17 -11.98 3.50
N GLY A 271 19.16 -12.86 3.35
CA GLY A 271 18.99 -14.32 3.46
C GLY A 271 18.79 -15.08 2.15
N GLN A 272 18.89 -14.46 0.97
CA GLN A 272 19.13 -15.17 -0.27
C GLN A 272 20.65 -15.33 -0.47
N ASP A 273 21.23 -16.44 -0.01
CA ASP A 273 22.49 -16.91 -0.54
C ASP A 273 22.30 -17.20 -2.04
N HIS A 274 22.90 -16.39 -2.88
CA HIS A 274 23.08 -16.74 -4.28
C HIS A 274 24.11 -17.88 -4.30
N GLY A 275 23.61 -19.13 -4.15
CA GLY A 275 24.42 -20.29 -4.42
C GLY A 275 24.92 -20.18 -5.88
N GLU A 276 26.23 -20.01 -6.03
CA GLU A 276 26.95 -20.15 -7.29
C GLU A 276 26.77 -21.53 -7.89
#